data_ed29a8baba6b8cf8723ecfad0dd71197
#
_entry.id   ed29a8baba6b8cf8723ecfad0dd71197
#
_cell.length_a   1.000
_cell.length_b   1.000
_cell.length_c   1.000
_cell.angle_alpha   90.00
_cell.angle_beta   90.00
_cell.angle_gamma   90.00
#
_symmetry.space_group_name_H-M   'P 1'
#
loop_
_entity.id
_entity.type
_entity.pdbx_description
1 polymer ?
#
loop_
_entity_poly.entity_id
_entity_poly.type
_entity_poly.pdbx_seq_one_letter_code
_entity_poly.pdbx_strand_id
1 'polypeptide(L)'
;LFIYNMVPDVVGEKKRDNDGKTVVYLGALIPEKGFLVLAKMWKYILKKVPMARLQVIGGGNLYSRNCSLGRMGIADKLFEEEFFPYLSEEGELLPSVTFQGILGGEKYEVFLSSSVGVVNPSARTETFGMGAIEMNCAGLPVVTLGKNGYPDTIENGVTGYLCHSYKGIADKIVFLLTHDEVNERLGIQAKEQVSRFSPKNIM
;
A
#
# COMPACT_ATOMS: atom_id res chain seq x y z
N LEU A 1 12.97 -1.16 -26.76
CA LEU A 1 12.15 0.02 -26.39
C LEU A 1 11.28 -0.39 -25.22
N PHE A 2 11.65 0.00 -23.99
CA PHE A 2 10.79 -0.19 -22.83
C PHE A 2 9.74 0.92 -22.84
N ILE A 3 8.48 0.57 -23.09
CA ILE A 3 7.37 1.50 -22.94
C ILE A 3 7.02 1.49 -21.45
N TYR A 4 7.50 2.47 -20.71
CA TYR A 4 7.03 2.68 -19.35
C TYR A 4 5.57 3.16 -19.40
N ASN A 5 4.71 2.55 -18.59
CA ASN A 5 3.35 3.05 -18.39
C ASN A 5 3.44 4.51 -17.94
N MET A 6 2.58 5.36 -18.50
CA MET A 6 2.57 6.79 -18.16
C MET A 6 2.35 6.95 -16.65
N VAL A 7 3.36 7.50 -15.98
CA VAL A 7 3.28 7.87 -14.57
C VAL A 7 2.66 9.25 -14.48
N PRO A 8 1.68 9.49 -13.60
CA PRO A 8 1.15 10.83 -13.38
C PRO A 8 2.28 11.77 -12.96
N ASP A 9 2.16 13.04 -13.33
CA ASP A 9 3.04 14.07 -12.78
C ASP A 9 2.93 14.09 -11.25
N VAL A 10 4.00 14.52 -10.57
CA VAL A 10 4.07 14.60 -9.12
C VAL A 10 2.81 15.24 -8.56
N VAL A 11 2.11 14.53 -7.69
CA VAL A 11 0.81 14.95 -7.13
C VAL A 11 1.05 15.78 -5.86
N GLY A 12 0.58 17.00 -5.85
CA GLY A 12 0.33 17.87 -4.71
C GLY A 12 1.35 17.91 -3.54
N GLU A 13 1.07 18.70 -2.53
CA GLU A 13 1.81 18.69 -1.28
C GLU A 13 1.22 17.65 -0.31
N LYS A 14 2.07 16.97 0.44
CA LYS A 14 1.67 15.95 1.41
C LYS A 14 0.89 16.62 2.55
N LYS A 15 -0.37 16.25 2.68
CA LYS A 15 -1.26 16.64 3.80
C LYS A 15 -1.19 15.50 4.81
N ARG A 16 -0.28 15.56 5.77
CA ARG A 16 -0.28 14.54 6.84
C ARG A 16 -1.57 14.64 7.65
N ASP A 17 -2.21 13.50 7.91
CA ASP A 17 -3.16 13.37 9.02
C ASP A 17 -2.48 13.87 10.29
N ASN A 18 -3.22 14.56 11.16
CA ASN A 18 -2.69 15.21 12.36
C ASN A 18 -1.85 14.32 13.27
N ASP A 19 -1.98 13.00 13.17
CA ASP A 19 -1.23 12.01 13.95
C ASP A 19 -0.17 11.24 13.14
N GLY A 20 -0.15 11.35 11.80
CA GLY A 20 0.88 10.76 10.93
C GLY A 20 0.99 9.22 11.01
N LYS A 21 -0.09 8.50 11.34
CA LYS A 21 -0.05 7.06 11.61
C LYS A 21 -0.88 6.21 10.64
N THR A 22 -1.13 6.72 9.42
CA THR A 22 -1.97 6.03 8.43
C THR A 22 -1.13 5.18 7.48
N VAL A 23 -1.50 3.91 7.35
CA VAL A 23 -1.00 2.94 6.37
C VAL A 23 -2.04 2.80 5.27
N VAL A 24 -1.63 2.87 4.01
CA VAL A 24 -2.53 2.59 2.88
C VAL A 24 -2.08 1.35 2.11
N TYR A 25 -3.00 0.43 1.90
CA TYR A 25 -2.84 -0.69 0.97
C TYR A 25 -3.47 -0.34 -0.38
N LEU A 26 -2.76 -0.60 -1.47
CA LEU A 26 -3.28 -0.49 -2.84
C LEU A 26 -3.15 -1.84 -3.56
N GLY A 27 -4.27 -2.39 -3.98
CA GLY A 27 -4.29 -3.61 -4.78
C GLY A 27 -5.65 -4.31 -4.80
N ALA A 28 -5.86 -5.16 -5.80
CA ALA A 28 -7.04 -6.00 -5.83
C ALA A 28 -7.12 -6.88 -4.58
N LEU A 29 -8.32 -7.08 -4.06
CA LEU A 29 -8.56 -7.95 -2.90
C LEU A 29 -8.75 -9.39 -3.38
N ILE A 30 -7.66 -9.97 -3.84
CA ILE A 30 -7.53 -11.36 -4.28
C ILE A 30 -6.29 -12.00 -3.60
N PRO A 31 -6.24 -13.34 -3.45
CA PRO A 31 -5.15 -14.02 -2.75
C PRO A 31 -3.75 -13.66 -3.29
N GLU A 32 -3.61 -13.50 -4.60
CA GLU A 32 -2.35 -13.24 -5.29
C GLU A 32 -1.75 -11.86 -4.95
N LYS A 33 -2.59 -10.88 -4.61
CA LYS A 33 -2.15 -9.52 -4.26
C LYS A 33 -1.81 -9.33 -2.78
N GLY A 34 -1.88 -10.40 -1.99
CA GLY A 34 -1.27 -10.51 -0.67
C GLY A 34 -1.90 -9.65 0.43
N PHE A 35 -3.12 -9.12 0.27
CA PHE A 35 -3.80 -8.38 1.33
C PHE A 35 -3.88 -9.16 2.64
N LEU A 36 -4.11 -10.48 2.55
CA LEU A 36 -4.15 -11.38 3.71
C LEU A 36 -2.86 -11.32 4.55
N VAL A 37 -1.70 -11.11 3.92
CA VAL A 37 -0.42 -10.97 4.63
C VAL A 37 -0.46 -9.74 5.53
N LEU A 38 -0.93 -8.60 5.01
CA LEU A 38 -1.07 -7.37 5.80
C LEU A 38 -2.12 -7.53 6.89
N ALA A 39 -3.27 -8.12 6.57
CA ALA A 39 -4.35 -8.39 7.53
C ALA A 39 -3.83 -9.20 8.74
N LYS A 40 -3.11 -10.30 8.51
CA LYS A 40 -2.52 -11.13 9.57
C LYS A 40 -1.54 -10.37 10.47
N MET A 41 -0.93 -9.30 9.97
CA MET A 41 0.05 -8.51 10.73
C MET A 41 -0.57 -7.28 11.38
N TRP A 42 -1.82 -6.94 11.07
CA TRP A 42 -2.39 -5.68 11.51
C TRP A 42 -2.47 -5.56 13.03
N LYS A 43 -2.91 -6.60 13.74
CA LYS A 43 -2.94 -6.63 15.21
C LYS A 43 -1.54 -6.49 15.84
N TYR A 44 -0.49 -7.01 15.18
CA TYR A 44 0.89 -6.78 15.62
C TYR A 44 1.30 -5.32 15.46
N ILE A 45 0.95 -4.68 14.34
CA ILE A 45 1.21 -3.26 14.10
C ILE A 45 0.48 -2.41 15.14
N LEU A 46 -0.81 -2.65 15.39
CA LEU A 46 -1.60 -1.96 16.41
C LEU A 46 -1.01 -2.11 17.83
N LYS A 47 -0.48 -3.29 18.18
CA LYS A 47 0.19 -3.48 19.46
C LYS A 47 1.41 -2.57 19.65
N LYS A 48 2.10 -2.22 18.56
CA LYS A 48 3.28 -1.34 18.57
C LYS A 48 2.93 0.13 18.39
N VAL A 49 1.91 0.41 17.59
CA VAL A 49 1.41 1.75 17.27
C VAL A 49 -0.12 1.75 17.42
N PRO A 50 -0.66 1.94 18.62
CA PRO A 50 -2.10 1.83 18.89
C PRO A 50 -2.97 2.79 18.07
N MET A 51 -2.42 3.92 17.66
CA MET A 51 -3.11 4.92 16.83
C MET A 51 -3.01 4.64 15.32
N ALA A 52 -2.39 3.53 14.90
CA ALA A 52 -2.28 3.20 13.49
C ALA A 52 -3.65 3.00 12.84
N ARG A 53 -3.79 3.52 11.62
CA ARG A 53 -4.99 3.36 10.78
C ARG A 53 -4.62 2.66 9.49
N LEU A 54 -5.50 1.81 8.99
CA LEU A 54 -5.34 1.11 7.70
C LEU A 54 -6.43 1.58 6.73
N GLN A 55 -6.00 2.17 5.63
CA GLN A 55 -6.85 2.50 4.49
C GLN A 55 -6.62 1.44 3.41
N VAL A 56 -7.68 0.80 2.94
CA VAL A 56 -7.61 -0.26 1.93
C VAL A 56 -8.25 0.20 0.64
N ILE A 57 -7.46 0.37 -0.41
CA ILE A 57 -7.92 0.77 -1.75
C ILE A 57 -7.84 -0.44 -2.66
N GLY A 58 -8.99 -0.86 -3.18
CA GLY A 58 -9.14 -1.98 -4.09
C GLY A 58 -10.43 -2.75 -3.87
N GLY A 59 -10.67 -3.75 -4.71
CA GLY A 59 -11.84 -4.61 -4.63
C GLY A 59 -11.58 -5.98 -5.23
N GLY A 60 -12.38 -6.96 -4.87
CA GLY A 60 -12.22 -8.35 -5.32
C GLY A 60 -12.80 -8.63 -6.71
N ASN A 61 -13.67 -7.78 -7.22
CA ASN A 61 -14.37 -7.97 -8.50
C ASN A 61 -13.65 -7.33 -9.71
N LEU A 62 -12.46 -6.76 -9.52
CA LEU A 62 -11.67 -6.14 -10.60
C LEU A 62 -11.34 -7.10 -11.75
N TYR A 63 -11.18 -8.39 -11.46
CA TYR A 63 -10.77 -9.40 -12.44
C TYR A 63 -11.83 -10.50 -12.67
N SER A 64 -12.91 -10.52 -11.90
CA SER A 64 -13.97 -11.53 -12.01
C SER A 64 -15.34 -10.91 -11.81
N ARG A 65 -16.10 -10.78 -12.89
CA ARG A 65 -17.48 -10.25 -12.85
C ARG A 65 -18.48 -11.22 -12.19
N ASN A 66 -18.11 -12.48 -12.00
CA ASN A 66 -18.96 -13.54 -11.47
C ASN A 66 -18.55 -14.02 -10.07
N CYS A 67 -17.76 -13.24 -9.32
CA CYS A 67 -17.44 -13.62 -7.95
C CYS A 67 -18.66 -13.34 -7.03
N SER A 68 -18.95 -14.28 -6.15
CA SER A 68 -19.90 -14.08 -5.06
C SER A 68 -19.22 -13.25 -3.98
N LEU A 69 -19.63 -12.00 -3.81
CA LEU A 69 -19.07 -11.12 -2.80
C LEU A 69 -19.41 -11.60 -1.39
N GLY A 70 -18.50 -11.39 -0.45
CA GLY A 70 -18.69 -11.69 0.95
C GLY A 70 -19.64 -10.71 1.66
N ARG A 71 -19.75 -10.83 3.00
CA ARG A 71 -20.62 -10.02 3.86
C ARG A 71 -20.37 -8.51 3.73
N MET A 72 -19.12 -8.12 3.55
CA MET A 72 -18.73 -6.71 3.42
C MET A 72 -18.84 -6.19 1.98
N GLY A 73 -19.06 -7.07 1.00
CA GLY A 73 -19.19 -6.70 -0.40
C GLY A 73 -17.91 -6.22 -1.09
N ILE A 74 -16.75 -6.48 -0.51
CA ILE A 74 -15.46 -5.93 -0.96
C ILE A 74 -14.57 -6.95 -1.68
N ALA A 75 -14.76 -8.24 -1.41
CA ALA A 75 -13.95 -9.32 -2.00
C ALA A 75 -14.82 -10.56 -2.26
N ASP A 76 -14.24 -11.56 -2.94
CA ASP A 76 -14.84 -12.89 -3.02
C ASP A 76 -15.12 -13.42 -1.61
N LYS A 77 -16.25 -14.10 -1.43
CA LYS A 77 -16.75 -14.56 -0.13
C LYS A 77 -15.71 -15.36 0.64
N LEU A 78 -15.07 -16.34 0.00
CA LEU A 78 -14.10 -17.21 0.67
C LEU A 78 -12.85 -16.41 1.08
N PHE A 79 -12.41 -15.50 0.24
CA PHE A 79 -11.26 -14.66 0.56
C PHE A 79 -11.58 -13.64 1.65
N GLU A 80 -12.80 -13.08 1.65
CA GLU A 80 -13.26 -12.17 2.70
C GLU A 80 -13.33 -12.90 4.05
N GLU A 81 -13.89 -14.13 4.08
CA GLU A 81 -13.93 -14.99 5.27
C GLU A 81 -12.51 -15.34 5.77
N GLU A 82 -11.50 -15.41 4.88
CA GLU A 82 -10.12 -15.72 5.25
C GLU A 82 -9.41 -14.55 5.95
N PHE A 83 -9.57 -13.30 5.48
CA PHE A 83 -8.86 -12.16 6.06
C PHE A 83 -9.62 -11.45 7.19
N PHE A 84 -10.95 -11.48 7.19
CA PHE A 84 -11.81 -10.75 8.13
C PHE A 84 -11.48 -11.03 9.61
N PRO A 85 -11.22 -12.27 10.06
CA PRO A 85 -10.91 -12.55 11.48
C PRO A 85 -9.67 -11.82 12.00
N TYR A 86 -8.73 -11.45 11.13
CA TYR A 86 -7.53 -10.73 11.51
C TYR A 86 -7.77 -9.22 11.67
N LEU A 87 -8.83 -8.70 11.06
CA LEU A 87 -9.19 -7.28 11.05
C LEU A 87 -10.46 -6.98 11.86
N SER A 88 -10.92 -7.96 12.64
CA SER A 88 -12.15 -7.84 13.42
C SER A 88 -11.94 -8.24 14.88
N GLU A 89 -12.85 -7.77 15.73
CA GLU A 89 -12.98 -8.14 17.13
C GLU A 89 -14.48 -8.30 17.45
N GLU A 90 -14.86 -9.35 18.15
CA GLU A 90 -16.27 -9.67 18.47
C GLU A 90 -17.20 -9.69 17.23
N GLY A 91 -16.66 -10.02 16.04
CA GLY A 91 -17.41 -10.07 14.79
C GLY A 91 -17.60 -8.72 14.08
N GLU A 92 -17.09 -7.63 14.64
CA GLU A 92 -17.12 -6.30 14.05
C GLU A 92 -15.74 -5.87 13.54
N LEU A 93 -15.70 -5.10 12.44
CA LEU A 93 -14.46 -4.58 11.87
C LEU A 93 -13.78 -3.65 12.88
N LEU A 94 -12.46 -3.78 13.03
CA LEU A 94 -11.67 -2.88 13.88
C LEU A 94 -11.86 -1.42 13.44
N PRO A 95 -12.09 -0.48 14.37
CA PRO A 95 -12.23 0.96 14.05
C PRO A 95 -11.02 1.56 13.34
N SER A 96 -9.87 0.90 13.43
CA SER A 96 -8.62 1.29 12.75
C SER A 96 -8.58 0.94 11.27
N VAL A 97 -9.57 0.22 10.73
CA VAL A 97 -9.57 -0.28 9.35
C VAL A 97 -10.71 0.32 8.56
N THR A 98 -10.40 0.88 7.39
CA THR A 98 -11.38 1.43 6.45
C THR A 98 -11.14 0.87 5.05
N PHE A 99 -12.18 0.31 4.44
CA PHE A 99 -12.16 -0.10 3.04
C PHE A 99 -12.74 1.02 2.18
N GLN A 100 -11.92 1.56 1.29
CA GLN A 100 -12.28 2.67 0.39
C GLN A 100 -12.94 2.20 -0.91
N GLY A 101 -12.89 0.89 -1.17
CA GLY A 101 -13.31 0.37 -2.48
C GLY A 101 -12.31 0.70 -3.59
N ILE A 102 -12.80 0.70 -4.83
CA ILE A 102 -12.00 1.01 -6.01
C ILE A 102 -12.05 2.52 -6.23
N LEU A 103 -10.89 3.17 -6.14
CA LEU A 103 -10.74 4.61 -6.36
C LEU A 103 -9.99 4.87 -7.68
N GLY A 104 -10.42 5.89 -8.41
CA GLY A 104 -9.72 6.46 -9.54
C GLY A 104 -8.64 7.46 -9.11
N GLY A 105 -8.74 8.70 -9.57
CA GLY A 105 -7.85 9.80 -9.17
C GLY A 105 -7.92 10.17 -7.69
N GLU A 106 -9.05 9.90 -7.05
CA GLU A 106 -9.30 10.18 -5.63
C GLU A 106 -8.33 9.44 -4.69
N LYS A 107 -7.74 8.33 -5.14
CA LYS A 107 -6.72 7.59 -4.38
C LYS A 107 -5.53 8.47 -3.96
N TYR A 108 -5.21 9.51 -4.74
CA TYR A 108 -4.09 10.40 -4.43
C TYR A 108 -4.33 11.24 -3.18
N GLU A 109 -5.56 11.63 -2.88
CA GLU A 109 -5.89 12.31 -1.61
C GLU A 109 -5.62 11.38 -0.42
N VAL A 110 -5.96 10.09 -0.56
CA VAL A 110 -5.64 9.08 0.47
C VAL A 110 -4.13 8.90 0.60
N PHE A 111 -3.37 8.88 -0.49
CA PHE A 111 -1.91 8.77 -0.44
C PHE A 111 -1.28 9.99 0.23
N LEU A 112 -1.74 11.20 -0.12
CA LEU A 112 -1.22 12.46 0.45
C LEU A 112 -1.47 12.57 1.96
N SER A 113 -2.57 11.98 2.47
CA SER A 113 -2.89 11.92 3.89
C SER A 113 -2.28 10.74 4.64
N SER A 114 -1.66 9.79 3.93
CA SER A 114 -1.07 8.58 4.52
C SER A 114 0.42 8.72 4.81
N SER A 115 0.95 7.86 5.69
CA SER A 115 2.35 7.84 6.09
C SER A 115 3.15 6.72 5.43
N VAL A 116 2.52 5.56 5.19
CA VAL A 116 3.19 4.37 4.64
C VAL A 116 2.30 3.71 3.60
N GLY A 117 2.87 3.45 2.42
CA GLY A 117 2.25 2.66 1.37
C GLY A 117 2.61 1.18 1.44
N VAL A 118 1.65 0.31 1.17
CA VAL A 118 1.85 -1.14 1.04
C VAL A 118 1.22 -1.60 -0.26
N VAL A 119 2.01 -2.24 -1.10
CA VAL A 119 1.55 -2.82 -2.38
C VAL A 119 1.95 -4.28 -2.45
N ASN A 120 1.01 -5.15 -2.83
CA ASN A 120 1.20 -6.59 -3.04
C ASN A 120 2.27 -7.22 -2.11
N PRO A 121 2.06 -7.27 -0.79
CA PRO A 121 3.07 -7.76 0.15
C PRO A 121 3.42 -9.24 -0.03
N SER A 122 2.71 -9.99 -0.87
CA SER A 122 3.10 -11.33 -1.29
C SER A 122 4.09 -11.34 -2.47
N ALA A 123 4.09 -10.29 -3.26
CA ALA A 123 4.84 -10.12 -4.51
C ALA A 123 4.67 -11.30 -5.52
N ARG A 124 3.55 -12.03 -5.46
CA ARG A 124 3.36 -13.25 -6.27
C ARG A 124 3.19 -12.99 -7.76
N THR A 125 2.51 -11.92 -8.11
CA THR A 125 2.07 -11.64 -9.50
C THR A 125 2.44 -10.24 -9.97
N GLU A 126 3.47 -9.65 -9.40
CA GLU A 126 3.88 -8.30 -9.78
C GLU A 126 4.92 -8.35 -10.90
N THR A 127 4.67 -7.60 -11.98
CA THR A 127 5.59 -7.51 -13.11
C THR A 127 6.44 -6.24 -13.08
N PHE A 128 5.86 -5.10 -12.69
CA PHE A 128 6.55 -3.81 -12.69
C PHE A 128 6.40 -3.04 -11.38
N GLY A 129 5.23 -3.08 -10.73
CA GLY A 129 5.00 -2.36 -9.47
C GLY A 129 4.45 -0.95 -9.65
N MET A 130 3.56 -0.73 -10.62
CA MET A 130 2.94 0.59 -10.87
C MET A 130 2.35 1.23 -9.62
N GLY A 131 1.71 0.45 -8.74
CA GLY A 131 1.15 0.96 -7.49
C GLY A 131 2.20 1.59 -6.57
N ALA A 132 3.44 1.08 -6.58
CA ALA A 132 4.54 1.68 -5.82
C ALA A 132 4.93 3.06 -6.41
N ILE A 133 5.01 3.16 -7.73
CA ILE A 133 5.32 4.41 -8.40
C ILE A 133 4.22 5.46 -8.15
N GLU A 134 2.95 5.07 -8.25
CA GLU A 134 1.82 5.95 -7.95
C GLU A 134 1.86 6.50 -6.50
N MET A 135 2.19 5.68 -5.52
CA MET A 135 2.37 6.10 -4.14
C MET A 135 3.59 7.02 -3.99
N ASN A 136 4.71 6.69 -4.64
CA ASN A 136 5.91 7.52 -4.63
C ASN A 136 5.67 8.90 -5.26
N CYS A 137 4.79 9.03 -6.28
CA CYS A 137 4.36 10.33 -6.83
C CYS A 137 3.73 11.23 -5.77
N ALA A 138 3.05 10.67 -4.79
CA ALA A 138 2.48 11.39 -3.65
C ALA A 138 3.48 11.60 -2.49
N GLY A 139 4.73 11.18 -2.65
CA GLY A 139 5.74 11.21 -1.59
C GLY A 139 5.46 10.22 -0.47
N LEU A 140 4.84 9.10 -0.79
CA LEU A 140 4.50 8.05 0.16
C LEU A 140 5.52 6.92 0.06
N PRO A 141 6.36 6.69 1.10
CA PRO A 141 7.31 5.58 1.11
C PRO A 141 6.57 4.24 1.08
N VAL A 142 7.06 3.30 0.26
CA VAL A 142 6.39 2.01 0.05
C VAL A 142 7.15 0.89 0.75
N VAL A 143 6.41 -0.03 1.37
CA VAL A 143 6.95 -1.25 2.00
C VAL A 143 6.33 -2.48 1.34
N THR A 144 7.19 -3.38 0.83
CA THR A 144 6.77 -4.65 0.24
C THR A 144 7.89 -5.70 0.30
N LEU A 145 7.68 -6.90 -0.27
CA LEU A 145 8.76 -7.87 -0.47
C LEU A 145 9.66 -7.44 -1.63
N GLY A 146 10.99 -7.62 -1.46
CA GLY A 146 12.00 -7.34 -2.49
C GLY A 146 12.06 -8.43 -3.56
N LYS A 147 10.97 -8.63 -4.32
CA LYS A 147 10.82 -9.65 -5.35
C LYS A 147 10.17 -9.08 -6.62
N ASN A 148 10.39 -9.77 -7.73
CA ASN A 148 9.81 -9.45 -9.05
C ASN A 148 10.14 -8.01 -9.49
N GLY A 149 9.20 -7.22 -9.98
CA GLY A 149 9.44 -5.87 -10.48
C GLY A 149 9.69 -4.78 -9.41
N TYR A 150 9.56 -5.09 -8.12
CA TYR A 150 9.74 -4.07 -7.08
C TYR A 150 11.16 -3.55 -6.93
N PRO A 151 12.25 -4.35 -7.10
CA PRO A 151 13.61 -3.81 -7.10
C PRO A 151 13.89 -2.78 -8.19
N ASP A 152 13.09 -2.76 -9.25
CA ASP A 152 13.22 -1.78 -10.35
C ASP A 152 12.51 -0.45 -10.04
N THR A 153 11.53 -0.46 -9.13
CA THR A 153 10.67 0.69 -8.84
C THR A 153 10.86 1.27 -7.43
N ILE A 154 11.43 0.50 -6.51
CA ILE A 154 11.70 0.90 -5.12
C ILE A 154 13.20 0.80 -4.87
N GLU A 155 13.83 1.90 -4.54
CA GLU A 155 15.21 1.92 -4.04
C GLU A 155 15.20 1.72 -2.52
N ASN A 156 15.74 0.56 -2.09
CA ASN A 156 15.66 0.13 -0.70
C ASN A 156 16.37 1.09 0.26
N GLY A 157 15.65 1.62 1.25
CA GLY A 157 16.14 2.60 2.22
C GLY A 157 16.17 4.05 1.70
N VAL A 158 15.74 4.27 0.46
CA VAL A 158 15.69 5.59 -0.21
C VAL A 158 14.24 5.99 -0.50
N THR A 159 13.49 5.19 -1.24
CA THR A 159 12.10 5.50 -1.61
C THR A 159 11.07 4.60 -0.90
N GLY A 160 11.55 3.65 -0.11
CA GLY A 160 10.76 2.68 0.62
C GLY A 160 11.63 1.55 1.15
N TYR A 161 11.00 0.43 1.50
CA TYR A 161 11.72 -0.75 1.98
C TYR A 161 11.32 -2.01 1.23
N LEU A 162 12.34 -2.73 0.75
CA LEU A 162 12.26 -4.07 0.17
C LEU A 162 12.59 -5.10 1.25
N CYS A 163 11.59 -5.78 1.77
CA CYS A 163 11.74 -6.74 2.85
C CYS A 163 11.99 -8.16 2.35
N HIS A 164 12.59 -9.00 3.19
CA HIS A 164 12.85 -10.41 2.89
C HIS A 164 11.83 -11.36 3.55
N SER A 165 10.98 -10.83 4.43
CA SER A 165 9.96 -11.61 5.14
C SER A 165 8.72 -10.77 5.43
N TYR A 166 7.60 -11.44 5.68
CA TYR A 166 6.36 -10.80 6.08
C TYR A 166 6.50 -10.04 7.39
N LYS A 167 7.19 -10.65 8.38
CA LYS A 167 7.50 -9.95 9.62
C LYS A 167 8.31 -8.68 9.37
N GLY A 168 9.29 -8.73 8.46
CA GLY A 168 10.07 -7.56 8.06
C GLY A 168 9.20 -6.43 7.49
N ILE A 169 8.14 -6.75 6.74
CA ILE A 169 7.17 -5.75 6.28
C ILE A 169 6.51 -5.06 7.47
N ALA A 170 5.98 -5.83 8.43
CA ALA A 170 5.33 -5.26 9.61
C ALA A 170 6.30 -4.41 10.45
N ASP A 171 7.54 -4.88 10.66
CA ASP A 171 8.56 -4.16 11.41
C ASP A 171 8.94 -2.84 10.70
N LYS A 172 9.01 -2.82 9.35
CA LYS A 172 9.30 -1.59 8.59
C LYS A 172 8.12 -0.63 8.55
N ILE A 173 6.88 -1.13 8.54
CA ILE A 173 5.70 -0.29 8.72
C ILE A 173 5.76 0.39 10.10
N VAL A 174 5.95 -0.38 11.17
CA VAL A 174 6.09 0.18 12.54
C VAL A 174 7.22 1.20 12.60
N PHE A 175 8.38 0.89 12.02
CA PHE A 175 9.53 1.80 11.98
C PHE A 175 9.17 3.13 11.32
N LEU A 176 8.54 3.12 10.14
CA LEU A 176 8.15 4.35 9.44
C LEU A 176 7.05 5.13 10.17
N LEU A 177 6.14 4.44 10.88
CA LEU A 177 5.12 5.10 11.69
C LEU A 177 5.66 5.72 12.99
N THR A 178 6.88 5.36 13.42
CA THR A 178 7.48 5.84 14.68
C THR A 178 8.71 6.74 14.47
N HIS A 179 9.17 6.90 13.22
CA HIS A 179 10.35 7.70 12.87
C HIS A 179 9.99 8.70 11.78
N ASP A 180 9.33 9.79 12.17
CA ASP A 180 8.76 10.78 11.26
C ASP A 180 9.81 11.43 10.34
N GLU A 181 11.00 11.75 10.86
CA GLU A 181 12.10 12.31 10.05
C GLU A 181 12.56 11.36 8.93
N VAL A 182 12.65 10.06 9.24
CA VAL A 182 13.01 9.05 8.23
C VAL A 182 11.90 8.92 7.19
N ASN A 183 10.66 8.87 7.65
CA ASN A 183 9.49 8.79 6.77
C ASN A 183 9.44 9.97 5.80
N GLU A 184 9.65 11.19 6.31
CA GLU A 184 9.66 12.41 5.51
C GLU A 184 10.78 12.42 4.48
N ARG A 185 11.99 12.09 4.90
CA ARG A 185 13.14 11.99 4.00
C ARG A 185 12.87 10.99 2.86
N LEU A 186 12.38 9.78 3.18
CA LEU A 186 12.06 8.80 2.15
C LEU A 186 10.95 9.29 1.21
N GLY A 187 9.96 10.00 1.74
CA GLY A 187 8.89 10.58 0.93
C GLY A 187 9.38 11.64 -0.07
N ILE A 188 10.31 12.51 0.33
CA ILE A 188 10.95 13.49 -0.55
C ILE A 188 11.73 12.77 -1.66
N GLN A 189 12.58 11.82 -1.28
CA GLN A 189 13.38 11.04 -2.22
C GLN A 189 12.50 10.22 -3.18
N ALA A 190 11.35 9.69 -2.71
CA ALA A 190 10.40 8.99 -3.54
C ALA A 190 9.84 9.88 -4.66
N LYS A 191 9.44 11.12 -4.35
CA LYS A 191 9.00 12.10 -5.36
C LYS A 191 10.09 12.45 -6.38
N GLU A 192 11.31 12.64 -5.92
CA GLU A 192 12.45 12.96 -6.79
C GLU A 192 12.75 11.80 -7.76
N GLN A 193 12.72 10.57 -7.26
CA GLN A 193 13.00 9.39 -8.07
C GLN A 193 11.94 9.15 -9.15
N VAL A 194 10.67 9.41 -8.85
CA VAL A 194 9.57 9.23 -9.81
C VAL A 194 9.76 10.05 -11.08
N SER A 195 10.44 11.19 -11.01
CA SER A 195 10.76 11.99 -12.20
C SER A 195 11.50 11.20 -13.29
N ARG A 196 12.23 10.13 -12.92
CA ARG A 196 12.91 9.22 -13.86
C ARG A 196 11.92 8.44 -14.74
N PHE A 197 10.69 8.20 -14.26
CA PHE A 197 9.63 7.51 -14.98
C PHE A 197 8.68 8.47 -15.72
N SER A 198 8.94 9.78 -15.66
CA SER A 198 8.13 10.78 -16.36
C SER A 198 8.34 10.65 -17.88
N PRO A 199 7.28 10.74 -18.70
CA PRO A 199 7.38 10.75 -20.16
C PRO A 199 8.34 11.80 -20.72
N LYS A 200 8.56 12.91 -20.00
CA LYS A 200 9.46 13.98 -20.38
C LYS A 200 10.95 13.59 -20.32
N ASN A 201 11.28 12.53 -19.59
CA ASN A 201 12.65 12.05 -19.37
C ASN A 201 12.96 10.74 -20.13
N ILE A 202 12.02 10.25 -20.93
CA ILE A 202 12.13 9.00 -21.72
C ILE A 202 12.33 9.35 -23.23
N MET A 203 13.10 10.40 -23.52
CA MET A 203 13.52 10.68 -24.91
C MET A 203 14.89 10.08 -25.18
#